data_373e4435b57f7364e835bc13b4cbe345
#
_entry.id   373e4435b57f7364e835bc13b4cbe345
#
_cell.length_a   1.000
_cell.length_b   1.000
_cell.length_c   1.000
_cell.angle_alpha   90.00
_cell.angle_beta   90.00
_cell.angle_gamma   90.00
#
_symmetry.space_group_name_H-M   'P 1'
#
loop_
_entity.id
_entity.type
_entity.pdbx_description
1 polymer ?
#
loop_
_entity_poly.entity_id
_entity_poly.type
_entity_poly.pdbx_seq_one_letter_code
_entity_poly.pdbx_strand_id
1 'polypeptide(L)'
;MEWEEYASKKRFRRVITNTFSSNEDCEMFIMVLKQQWPKHINKLPDSELEITRSIESPNIMSAIWTLKDYKHFDILEKIGNEIIYPYRNKLSPKSTSIKTKSLCKITGS
;
A
#
# COMPACT_ATOMS: atom_id res chain seq x y z
N MET A 1 -23.38 -14.26 9.58
CA MET A 1 -22.97 -14.98 8.36
C MET A 1 -21.55 -14.61 8.00
N GLU A 2 -20.85 -15.51 7.39
CA GLU A 2 -19.42 -15.32 7.05
C GLU A 2 -19.16 -14.05 6.27
N TRP A 3 -20.03 -13.75 5.35
CA TRP A 3 -19.88 -12.56 4.53
C TRP A 3 -20.07 -11.27 5.34
N GLU A 4 -20.92 -11.25 6.33
CA GLU A 4 -21.10 -10.11 7.21
C GLU A 4 -19.90 -9.94 8.14
N GLU A 5 -19.35 -11.04 8.64
CA GLU A 5 -18.14 -11.01 9.45
C GLU A 5 -16.98 -10.49 8.64
N TYR A 6 -16.82 -10.94 7.40
CA TYR A 6 -15.79 -10.46 6.52
C TYR A 6 -15.95 -8.96 6.25
N ALA A 7 -17.17 -8.52 6.01
CA ALA A 7 -17.45 -7.11 5.72
C ALA A 7 -17.19 -6.20 6.92
N SER A 8 -17.24 -6.72 8.14
CA SER A 8 -16.97 -5.94 9.36
C SER A 8 -15.49 -5.89 9.73
N LYS A 9 -14.64 -6.68 9.07
CA LYS A 9 -13.20 -6.74 9.34
C LYS A 9 -12.43 -5.85 8.35
N LYS A 10 -11.14 -6.13 8.17
CA LYS A 10 -10.21 -5.38 7.32
C LYS A 10 -10.68 -5.36 5.87
N ARG A 11 -11.60 -4.47 5.55
CA ARG A 11 -12.20 -4.46 4.22
C ARG A 11 -11.84 -3.28 3.35
N PHE A 12 -11.08 -2.34 3.88
CA PHE A 12 -10.66 -1.16 3.12
C PHE A 12 -9.25 -1.38 2.59
N ARG A 13 -9.06 -1.08 1.32
CA ARG A 13 -7.74 -1.21 0.71
C ARG A 13 -7.36 0.05 -0.02
N ARG A 14 -6.07 0.32 -0.01
CA ARG A 14 -5.49 1.34 -0.87
C ARG A 14 -4.40 0.69 -1.68
N VAL A 15 -4.50 0.80 -3.00
CA VAL A 15 -3.50 0.25 -3.91
C VAL A 15 -2.78 1.41 -4.58
N ILE A 16 -1.49 1.50 -4.33
CA ILE A 16 -0.64 2.54 -4.90
C ILE A 16 0.35 1.86 -5.83
N THR A 17 0.29 2.18 -7.12
CA THR A 17 1.19 1.62 -8.11
C THR A 17 2.13 2.71 -8.60
N ASN A 18 3.42 2.43 -8.55
CA ASN A 18 4.47 3.35 -8.96
C ASN A 18 5.26 2.75 -10.10
N THR A 19 5.45 3.55 -11.17
CA THR A 19 6.28 3.18 -12.31
C THR A 19 7.50 4.09 -12.30
N PHE A 20 8.67 3.50 -12.15
CA PHE A 20 9.94 4.23 -12.08
C PHE A 20 10.64 4.24 -13.43
N SER A 21 11.60 5.16 -13.61
CA SER A 21 12.36 5.24 -14.85
C SER A 21 13.40 4.14 -14.98
N SER A 22 13.73 3.45 -13.87
CA SER A 22 14.68 2.33 -13.89
C SER A 22 14.29 1.27 -12.85
N ASN A 23 14.81 0.06 -13.06
CA ASN A 23 14.63 -1.02 -12.09
C ASN A 23 15.33 -0.69 -10.77
N GLU A 24 16.47 -0.03 -10.83
CA GLU A 24 17.24 0.37 -9.66
C GLU A 24 16.50 1.37 -8.79
N ASP A 25 15.84 2.35 -9.41
CA ASP A 25 15.03 3.32 -8.68
C ASP A 25 13.85 2.63 -7.99
N CYS A 26 13.22 1.66 -8.67
CA CYS A 26 12.14 0.89 -8.08
C CYS A 26 12.62 0.11 -6.86
N GLU A 27 13.77 -0.55 -6.99
CA GLU A 27 14.37 -1.31 -5.88
C GLU A 27 14.70 -0.41 -4.70
N MET A 28 15.26 0.76 -4.97
CA MET A 28 15.57 1.74 -3.93
C MET A 28 14.32 2.17 -3.18
N PHE A 29 13.23 2.45 -3.91
CA PHE A 29 11.97 2.84 -3.29
C PHE A 29 11.39 1.73 -2.43
N ILE A 30 11.44 0.49 -2.90
CA ILE A 30 10.99 -0.68 -2.12
C ILE A 30 11.78 -0.78 -0.82
N MET A 31 13.09 -0.57 -0.87
CA MET A 31 13.92 -0.58 0.34
C MET A 31 13.51 0.52 1.32
N VAL A 32 13.20 1.70 0.82
CA VAL A 32 12.71 2.80 1.67
C VAL A 32 11.42 2.40 2.38
N LEU A 33 10.47 1.79 1.66
CA LEU A 33 9.22 1.34 2.27
C LEU A 33 9.47 0.30 3.37
N LYS A 34 10.37 -0.65 3.11
CA LYS A 34 10.72 -1.69 4.08
C LYS A 34 11.39 -1.12 5.34
N GLN A 35 12.13 -0.03 5.20
CA GLN A 35 12.82 0.60 6.32
C GLN A 35 11.92 1.54 7.10
N GLN A 36 11.07 2.28 6.44
CA GLN A 36 10.30 3.34 7.09
C GLN A 36 8.99 2.86 7.70
N TRP A 37 8.22 2.03 6.97
CA TRP A 37 6.90 1.66 7.45
C TRP A 37 6.89 0.85 8.75
N PRO A 38 7.82 -0.08 9.02
CA PRO A 38 7.81 -0.79 10.30
C PRO A 38 7.90 0.13 11.52
N LYS A 39 8.49 1.32 11.35
CA LYS A 39 8.61 2.30 12.43
C LYS A 39 7.30 3.03 12.74
N HIS A 40 6.36 3.03 11.80
CA HIS A 40 5.14 3.85 11.88
C HIS A 40 3.85 3.05 11.77
N ILE A 41 3.91 1.77 11.44
CA ILE A 41 2.72 0.96 11.15
C ILE A 41 1.82 0.80 12.38
N ASN A 42 2.38 0.95 13.58
CA ASN A 42 1.61 0.88 14.81
C ASN A 42 0.59 2.03 14.95
N LYS A 43 0.74 3.08 14.16
CA LYS A 43 -0.24 4.18 14.11
C LYS A 43 -1.50 3.79 13.33
N LEU A 44 -1.46 2.64 12.67
CA LEU A 44 -2.56 2.06 11.91
C LEU A 44 -2.85 0.66 12.47
N PRO A 45 -3.54 0.58 13.61
CA PRO A 45 -3.81 -0.72 14.27
C PRO A 45 -4.53 -1.67 13.32
N ASP A 46 -4.14 -2.93 13.34
CA ASP A 46 -4.73 -4.01 12.52
C ASP A 46 -4.60 -3.78 11.02
N SER A 47 -3.64 -2.95 10.60
CA SER A 47 -3.37 -2.76 9.18
C SER A 47 -2.33 -3.76 8.69
N GLU A 48 -2.30 -3.93 7.37
CA GLU A 48 -1.30 -4.75 6.69
C GLU A 48 -0.81 -3.99 5.47
N LEU A 49 0.49 -4.09 5.22
CA LEU A 49 1.09 -3.57 4.00
C LEU A 49 1.75 -4.72 3.25
N GLU A 50 1.32 -4.93 2.02
CA GLU A 50 1.97 -5.86 1.12
C GLU A 50 2.64 -5.10 0.00
N ILE A 51 3.90 -5.40 -0.26
CA ILE A 51 4.67 -4.78 -1.34
C ILE A 51 4.85 -5.83 -2.42
N THR A 52 4.42 -5.50 -3.63
CA THR A 52 4.56 -6.38 -4.79
C THR A 52 5.35 -5.68 -5.88
N ARG A 53 5.98 -6.46 -6.73
CA ARG A 53 6.76 -5.96 -7.86
C ARG A 53 6.37 -6.74 -9.10
N SER A 54 6.21 -6.07 -10.22
CA SER A 54 5.87 -6.74 -11.48
C SER A 54 6.99 -7.71 -11.88
N ILE A 55 6.60 -8.92 -12.26
CA ILE A 55 7.56 -9.92 -12.76
C ILE A 55 8.05 -9.52 -14.15
N GLU A 56 7.13 -9.05 -15.00
CA GLU A 56 7.46 -8.70 -16.39
C GLU A 56 8.13 -7.34 -16.52
N SER A 57 7.76 -6.40 -15.66
CA SER A 57 8.27 -5.02 -15.71
C SER A 57 8.79 -4.63 -14.32
N PRO A 58 10.04 -5.00 -13.97
CA PRO A 58 10.56 -4.79 -12.60
C PRO A 58 10.73 -3.34 -12.17
N ASN A 59 10.46 -2.37 -13.06
CA ASN A 59 10.40 -0.95 -12.71
C ASN A 59 9.03 -0.54 -12.17
N ILE A 60 8.08 -1.48 -12.05
CA ILE A 60 6.74 -1.22 -11.55
C ILE A 60 6.53 -1.99 -10.25
N MET A 61 6.07 -1.29 -9.22
CA MET A 61 5.75 -1.92 -7.94
C MET A 61 4.42 -1.39 -7.43
N SER A 62 3.79 -2.16 -6.55
CA SER A 62 2.56 -1.73 -5.88
C SER A 62 2.70 -1.90 -4.38
N ALA A 63 2.17 -0.93 -3.64
CA ALA A 63 1.96 -1.02 -2.21
C ALA A 63 0.47 -1.23 -1.98
N ILE A 64 0.12 -2.34 -1.35
CA ILE A 64 -1.26 -2.74 -1.12
C ILE A 64 -1.53 -2.67 0.37
N TRP A 65 -2.30 -1.67 0.78
CA TRP A 65 -2.70 -1.49 2.16
C TRP A 65 -4.04 -2.14 2.42
N THR A 66 -4.12 -2.88 3.52
CA THR A 66 -5.38 -3.39 4.05
C THR A 66 -5.64 -2.70 5.38
N LEU A 67 -6.76 -1.99 5.47
CA LEU A 67 -7.10 -1.14 6.62
C LEU A 67 -8.40 -1.60 7.26
N LYS A 68 -8.46 -1.46 8.57
CA LYS A 68 -9.62 -1.84 9.37
C LYS A 68 -10.76 -0.83 9.27
N ASP A 69 -10.43 0.45 9.16
CA ASP A 69 -11.39 1.54 9.30
C ASP A 69 -11.20 2.56 8.17
N TYR A 70 -12.30 3.12 7.68
CA TYR A 70 -12.26 4.12 6.63
C TYR A 70 -11.41 5.34 7.02
N LYS A 71 -11.49 5.77 8.27
CA LYS A 71 -10.72 6.93 8.75
C LYS A 71 -9.21 6.71 8.68
N HIS A 72 -8.76 5.46 8.59
CA HIS A 72 -7.34 5.15 8.49
C HIS A 72 -6.76 5.58 7.13
N PHE A 73 -7.58 5.82 6.12
CA PHE A 73 -7.08 6.36 4.85
C PHE A 73 -6.41 7.72 5.06
N ASP A 74 -7.02 8.59 5.85
CA ASP A 74 -6.44 9.92 6.11
C ASP A 74 -5.17 9.83 6.94
N ILE A 75 -5.13 8.94 7.92
CA ILE A 75 -3.94 8.72 8.75
C ILE A 75 -2.80 8.18 7.88
N LEU A 76 -3.10 7.21 7.03
CA LEU A 76 -2.12 6.64 6.11
C LEU A 76 -1.54 7.71 5.18
N GLU A 77 -2.39 8.55 4.62
CA GLU A 77 -1.96 9.60 3.72
C GLU A 77 -1.08 10.62 4.44
N LYS A 78 -1.44 11.01 5.64
CA LYS A 78 -0.66 11.95 6.43
C LYS A 78 0.72 11.40 6.75
N ILE A 79 0.80 10.17 7.22
CA ILE A 79 2.09 9.53 7.53
C ILE A 79 2.92 9.38 6.25
N GLY A 80 2.30 8.91 5.16
CA GLY A 80 2.98 8.75 3.89
C GLY A 80 3.58 10.06 3.37
N ASN A 81 2.85 11.15 3.51
CA ASN A 81 3.34 12.46 3.11
C ASN A 81 4.54 12.92 3.95
N GLU A 82 4.61 12.52 5.20
CA GLU A 82 5.73 12.88 6.07
C GLU A 82 6.97 12.03 5.82
N ILE A 83 6.82 10.70 5.69
CA ILE A 83 7.97 9.79 5.69
C ILE A 83 8.36 9.27 4.31
N ILE A 84 7.42 9.22 3.36
CA ILE A 84 7.66 8.62 2.03
C ILE A 84 7.78 9.68 0.93
N TYR A 85 7.00 10.75 1.00
CA TYR A 85 6.95 11.77 -0.03
C TYR A 85 8.33 12.32 -0.44
N PRO A 86 9.28 12.60 0.50
CA PRO A 86 10.60 13.10 0.10
C PRO A 86 11.33 12.15 -0.87
N TYR A 87 11.21 10.84 -0.66
CA TYR A 87 11.83 9.84 -1.53
C TYR A 87 11.10 9.73 -2.86
N ARG A 88 9.76 9.73 -2.81
CA ARG A 88 8.95 9.70 -4.03
C ARG A 88 9.23 10.91 -4.88
N ASN A 89 9.33 12.09 -4.28
CA ASN A 89 9.62 13.32 -5.00
C ASN A 89 10.98 13.27 -5.70
N LYS A 90 11.97 12.71 -5.02
CA LYS A 90 13.32 12.57 -5.56
C LYS A 90 13.36 11.59 -6.74
N LEU A 91 12.68 10.46 -6.63
CA LEU A 91 12.70 9.42 -7.66
C LEU A 91 11.64 9.66 -8.76
N SER A 92 10.68 10.54 -8.51
CA SER A 92 9.66 10.99 -9.46
C SER A 92 8.96 9.88 -10.25
N PRO A 93 8.42 8.83 -9.61
CA PRO A 93 7.69 7.81 -10.35
C PRO A 93 6.36 8.35 -10.85
N LYS A 94 5.82 7.69 -11.89
CA LYS A 94 4.43 7.87 -12.27
C LYS A 94 3.60 7.02 -11.32
N SER A 95 2.69 7.64 -10.58
CA SER A 95 1.93 6.97 -9.54
C SER A 95 0.43 6.99 -9.81
N THR A 96 -0.22 5.86 -9.55
CA THR A 96 -1.68 5.77 -9.50
C THR A 96 -2.07 5.27 -8.12
N SER A 97 -3.21 5.72 -7.63
CA SER A 97 -3.68 5.34 -6.30
C SER A 97 -5.19 5.21 -6.33
N ILE A 98 -5.69 4.09 -5.81
CA ILE A 98 -7.12 3.86 -5.67
C ILE A 98 -7.43 3.41 -4.25
N LYS A 99 -8.61 3.82 -3.78
CA LYS A 99 -9.18 3.35 -2.52
C LYS A 99 -10.30 2.39 -2.86
N THR A 100 -10.32 1.23 -2.24
CA THR A 100 -11.35 0.24 -2.48
C THR A 100 -11.96 -0.26 -1.18
N LYS A 101 -13.13 -0.82 -1.29
CA LYS A 101 -13.82 -1.49 -0.21
C LYS A 101 -14.07 -2.92 -0.67
N SER A 102 -13.62 -3.88 0.11
CA SER A 102 -13.85 -5.27 -0.24
C SER A 102 -15.34 -5.60 -0.10
N LEU A 103 -15.92 -6.17 -1.14
CA LEU A 103 -17.33 -6.53 -1.16
C LEU A 103 -17.56 -7.99 -0.82
N CYS A 104 -16.70 -8.86 -1.32
CA CYS A 104 -16.74 -10.29 -1.02
C CYS A 104 -15.41 -10.91 -1.38
N LYS A 105 -15.17 -12.09 -0.85
CA LYS A 105 -13.98 -12.85 -1.14
C LYS A 105 -14.37 -14.27 -1.50
N ILE A 106 -13.94 -14.74 -2.65
CA ILE A 106 -14.24 -16.09 -3.13
C ILE A 106 -12.94 -16.84 -3.16
N THR A 107 -12.86 -17.96 -2.46
CA THR A 107 -11.63 -18.73 -2.36
C THR A 107 -11.78 -20.06 -3.10
N GLY A 108 -10.71 -20.46 -3.81
CA GLY A 108 -10.62 -21.78 -4.42
C GLY A 108 -10.26 -22.82 -3.37
N SER A 109 -10.71 -24.03 -3.60
CA SER A 109 -10.41 -25.17 -2.71
C SER A 109 -9.39 -26.11 -3.32
#